data_892268fe8e5532dfe2d4e4d90ea40461
#
_entry.id   892268fe8e5532dfe2d4e4d90ea40461
#
_cell.length_a   1.000
_cell.length_b   1.000
_cell.length_c   1.000
_cell.angle_alpha   90.00
_cell.angle_beta   90.00
_cell.angle_gamma   90.00
#
_symmetry.space_group_name_H-M   'P 1'
#
loop_
_entity.id
_entity.type
_entity.pdbx_description
1 polymer ?
#
loop_
_entity_poly.entity_id
_entity_poly.type
_entity_poly.pdbx_seq_one_letter_code
_entity_poly.pdbx_strand_id
1 'polypeptide(L)'
;MTRKPAPAALPAPSSASASPSATAASRIRSRSGLAALLFPPALLVAKLLMLSTDRGGRCFVNDVSCAPFPVGAFGALLAALVVSFVVALAAPVRAGRVALAAQLTLEALAVLLVLAFP
;
A
#
# COMPACT_ATOMS: atom_id res chain seq x y z
N MET A 1 28.76 -7.27 -63.13
CA MET A 1 28.59 -6.29 -62.02
C MET A 1 27.64 -6.90 -60.98
N THR A 2 28.22 -7.47 -59.92
CA THR A 2 27.48 -8.06 -58.81
C THR A 2 27.05 -6.98 -57.87
N ARG A 3 25.74 -6.68 -57.84
CA ARG A 3 25.13 -5.77 -56.88
C ARG A 3 25.22 -6.45 -55.50
N LYS A 4 26.06 -5.94 -54.63
CA LYS A 4 26.12 -6.35 -53.24
C LYS A 4 24.77 -6.03 -52.58
N PRO A 5 24.04 -7.01 -52.02
CA PRO A 5 22.79 -6.71 -51.34
C PRO A 5 23.10 -5.78 -50.17
N ALA A 6 22.31 -4.72 -50.06
CA ALA A 6 22.40 -3.83 -48.90
C ALA A 6 22.16 -4.66 -47.62
N PRO A 7 22.97 -4.47 -46.57
CA PRO A 7 22.72 -5.15 -45.33
C PRO A 7 21.28 -4.80 -44.87
N ALA A 8 20.50 -5.83 -44.62
CA ALA A 8 19.16 -5.64 -44.04
C ALA A 8 19.33 -4.79 -42.80
N ALA A 9 18.69 -3.60 -42.79
CA ALA A 9 18.67 -2.79 -41.61
C ALA A 9 18.08 -3.64 -40.47
N LEU A 10 18.93 -3.96 -39.49
CA LEU A 10 18.45 -4.57 -38.26
C LEU A 10 17.31 -3.67 -37.74
N PRO A 11 16.12 -4.22 -37.46
CA PRO A 11 15.11 -3.41 -36.82
C PRO A 11 15.78 -2.83 -35.57
N ALA A 12 15.82 -1.50 -35.48
CA ALA A 12 16.26 -0.84 -34.28
C ALA A 12 15.53 -1.52 -33.12
N PRO A 13 16.25 -1.93 -32.03
CA PRO A 13 15.54 -2.42 -30.89
C PRO A 13 14.49 -1.35 -30.60
N SER A 14 13.23 -1.69 -30.83
CA SER A 14 12.15 -0.83 -30.40
C SER A 14 12.39 -0.72 -28.91
N SER A 15 13.06 0.38 -28.50
CA SER A 15 12.99 0.83 -27.14
C SER A 15 11.51 0.79 -26.89
N ALA A 16 11.09 -0.26 -26.18
CA ALA A 16 9.70 -0.53 -25.97
C ALA A 16 9.17 0.77 -25.39
N SER A 17 8.52 1.57 -26.23
CA SER A 17 7.74 2.69 -25.79
C SER A 17 6.64 2.05 -24.98
N ALA A 18 6.95 1.85 -23.69
CA ALA A 18 6.01 1.31 -22.73
C ALA A 18 4.77 2.16 -22.93
N SER A 19 3.66 1.53 -23.35
CA SER A 19 2.43 2.27 -23.59
C SER A 19 2.12 3.07 -22.33
N PRO A 20 1.61 4.29 -22.40
CA PRO A 20 1.34 5.13 -21.23
C PRO A 20 0.56 4.39 -20.16
N SER A 21 -0.28 3.44 -20.53
CA SER A 21 -1.03 2.56 -19.64
C SER A 21 -0.14 1.55 -18.89
N ALA A 22 0.87 0.98 -19.54
CA ALA A 22 1.80 0.05 -18.88
C ALA A 22 2.67 0.77 -17.84
N THR A 23 3.13 1.98 -18.14
CA THR A 23 3.89 2.80 -17.19
C THR A 23 3.02 3.22 -16.01
N ALA A 24 1.76 3.58 -16.24
CA ALA A 24 0.83 3.92 -15.17
C ALA A 24 0.53 2.71 -14.27
N ALA A 25 0.32 1.52 -14.85
CA ALA A 25 0.10 0.29 -14.08
C ALA A 25 1.32 -0.07 -13.22
N SER A 26 2.53 0.05 -13.76
CA SER A 26 3.77 -0.18 -13.01
C SER A 26 3.91 0.78 -11.83
N ARG A 27 3.61 2.06 -12.00
CA ARG A 27 3.64 3.06 -10.92
C ARG A 27 2.63 2.75 -9.82
N ILE A 28 1.42 2.32 -10.17
CA ILE A 28 0.39 1.97 -9.20
C ILE A 28 0.84 0.77 -8.36
N ARG A 29 1.34 -0.29 -9.00
CA ARG A 29 1.85 -1.49 -8.33
C ARG A 29 3.01 -1.17 -7.40
N SER A 30 3.96 -0.37 -7.85
CA SER A 30 5.10 0.06 -7.03
C SER A 30 4.66 0.88 -5.80
N ARG A 31 3.74 1.82 -5.98
CA ARG A 31 3.22 2.64 -4.87
C ARG A 31 2.39 1.82 -3.88
N SER A 32 1.55 0.91 -4.37
CA SER A 32 0.77 0.01 -3.53
C SER A 32 1.67 -0.92 -2.71
N GLY A 33 2.72 -1.49 -3.34
CA GLY A 33 3.70 -2.31 -2.64
C GLY A 33 4.48 -1.52 -1.59
N LEU A 34 4.90 -0.29 -1.90
CA LEU A 34 5.60 0.58 -0.96
C LEU A 34 4.72 0.96 0.23
N ALA A 35 3.45 1.32 -0.02
CA ALA A 35 2.49 1.63 1.04
C ALA A 35 2.29 0.42 1.97
N ALA A 36 2.05 -0.76 1.41
CA ALA A 36 1.91 -1.99 2.18
C ALA A 36 3.17 -2.34 2.99
N LEU A 37 4.36 -2.06 2.47
CA LEU A 37 5.63 -2.29 3.18
C LEU A 37 5.84 -1.30 4.33
N LEU A 38 5.41 -0.05 4.17
CA LEU A 38 5.54 0.99 5.20
C LEU A 38 4.45 0.91 6.28
N PHE A 39 3.35 0.22 6.02
CA PHE A 39 2.24 0.12 6.96
C PHE A 39 2.60 -0.56 8.30
N PRO A 40 3.27 -1.74 8.34
CA PRO A 40 3.66 -2.35 9.60
C PRO A 40 4.55 -1.47 10.47
N PRO A 41 5.64 -0.85 9.97
CA PRO A 41 6.44 0.04 10.80
C PRO A 41 5.67 1.29 11.23
N ALA A 42 4.76 1.81 10.41
CA ALA A 42 3.90 2.94 10.81
C ALA A 42 2.98 2.57 11.98
N LEU A 43 2.40 1.36 11.99
CA LEU A 43 1.61 0.86 13.12
C LEU A 43 2.45 0.70 14.39
N LEU A 44 3.67 0.18 14.28
CA LEU A 44 4.59 0.05 15.42
C LEU A 44 4.93 1.41 16.01
N VAL A 45 5.27 2.38 15.17
CA VAL A 45 5.56 3.77 15.63
C VAL A 45 4.33 4.37 16.29
N ALA A 46 3.14 4.23 15.70
CA ALA A 46 1.90 4.72 16.29
C ALA A 46 1.65 4.11 17.67
N LYS A 47 1.86 2.80 17.82
CA LYS A 47 1.71 2.11 19.11
C LYS A 47 2.73 2.57 20.13
N LEU A 48 4.00 2.72 19.75
CA LEU A 48 5.06 3.24 20.63
C LEU A 48 4.77 4.67 21.09
N LEU A 49 4.31 5.53 20.18
CA LEU A 49 3.90 6.89 20.52
C LEU A 49 2.74 6.91 21.52
N MET A 50 1.77 6.01 21.37
CA MET A 50 0.68 5.89 22.32
C MET A 50 1.15 5.42 23.69
N LEU A 51 2.04 4.43 23.75
CA LEU A 51 2.61 3.95 25.01
C LEU A 51 3.46 5.00 25.71
N SER A 52 4.04 5.95 25.00
CA SER A 52 4.80 7.06 25.56
C SER A 52 3.91 8.19 26.11
N THR A 53 2.60 8.16 25.88
CA THR A 53 1.66 9.09 26.49
C THR A 53 1.27 8.64 27.90
N ASP A 54 0.97 9.60 28.78
CA ASP A 54 0.53 9.33 30.17
C ASP A 54 -0.71 8.44 30.24
N ARG A 55 -1.61 8.53 29.25
CA ARG A 55 -2.81 7.68 29.16
C ARG A 55 -2.47 6.24 28.81
N GLY A 56 -1.62 6.03 27.81
CA GLY A 56 -1.19 4.69 27.38
C GLY A 56 -0.36 3.99 28.46
N GLY A 57 0.52 4.73 29.12
CA GLY A 57 1.33 4.22 30.23
C GLY A 57 0.48 3.77 31.42
N ARG A 58 -0.52 4.56 31.82
CA ARG A 58 -1.45 4.20 32.92
C ARG A 58 -2.32 2.98 32.59
N CYS A 59 -2.75 2.86 31.35
CA CYS A 59 -3.53 1.73 30.89
C CYS A 59 -2.72 0.44 31.00
N PHE A 60 -1.45 0.49 30.60
CA PHE A 60 -0.58 -0.69 30.66
C PHE A 60 -0.20 -1.13 32.09
N VAL A 61 -0.06 -0.16 33.02
CA VAL A 61 0.40 -0.46 34.39
C VAL A 61 -0.74 -0.80 35.34
N ASN A 62 -1.90 -0.18 35.21
CA ASN A 62 -2.95 -0.23 36.22
C ASN A 62 -4.23 -0.98 35.79
N ASP A 63 -4.35 -1.38 34.54
CA ASP A 63 -5.51 -2.13 33.99
C ASP A 63 -6.89 -1.49 34.26
N VAL A 64 -6.87 -0.25 34.75
CA VAL A 64 -8.07 0.50 35.16
C VAL A 64 -8.39 1.53 34.10
N SER A 65 -9.55 1.40 33.47
CA SER A 65 -10.10 2.33 32.48
C SER A 65 -9.60 2.22 31.03
N CYS A 66 -9.08 1.07 30.59
CA CYS A 66 -8.80 0.82 29.19
C CYS A 66 -10.10 0.45 28.46
N ALA A 67 -10.46 1.24 27.44
CA ALA A 67 -11.52 0.83 26.52
C ALA A 67 -11.07 -0.45 25.78
N PRO A 68 -11.89 -1.50 25.69
CA PRO A 68 -11.51 -2.72 25.00
C PRO A 68 -11.22 -2.40 23.53
N PHE A 69 -10.07 -2.82 23.05
CA PHE A 69 -9.67 -2.61 21.66
C PHE A 69 -10.65 -3.35 20.74
N PRO A 70 -11.21 -2.69 19.72
CA PRO A 70 -12.21 -3.29 18.83
C PRO A 70 -11.54 -4.24 17.82
N VAL A 71 -11.11 -5.44 18.29
CA VAL A 71 -10.39 -6.43 17.49
C VAL A 71 -11.15 -6.81 16.21
N GLY A 72 -12.48 -6.90 16.29
CA GLY A 72 -13.32 -7.20 15.13
C GLY A 72 -13.25 -6.12 14.05
N ALA A 73 -13.36 -4.86 14.45
CA ALA A 73 -13.26 -3.72 13.52
C ALA A 73 -11.85 -3.64 12.90
N PHE A 74 -10.82 -3.85 13.69
CA PHE A 74 -9.43 -3.86 13.21
C PHE A 74 -9.19 -5.03 12.24
N GLY A 75 -9.69 -6.21 12.55
CA GLY A 75 -9.62 -7.38 11.67
C GLY A 75 -10.33 -7.15 10.34
N ALA A 76 -11.51 -6.52 10.36
CA ALA A 76 -12.24 -6.16 9.14
C ALA A 76 -11.47 -5.14 8.29
N LEU A 77 -10.83 -4.14 8.90
CA LEU A 77 -9.96 -3.18 8.21
C LEU A 77 -8.77 -3.87 7.56
N LEU A 78 -8.11 -4.79 8.26
CA LEU A 78 -6.98 -5.55 7.69
C LEU A 78 -7.43 -6.43 6.52
N ALA A 79 -8.58 -7.11 6.62
CA ALA A 79 -9.12 -7.90 5.52
C ALA A 79 -9.43 -7.03 4.29
N ALA A 80 -10.09 -5.88 4.49
CA ALA A 80 -10.37 -4.91 3.42
C ALA A 80 -9.08 -4.37 2.79
N LEU A 81 -8.03 -4.16 3.58
CA LEU A 81 -6.73 -3.71 3.13
C LEU A 81 -6.05 -4.75 2.23
N VAL A 82 -6.06 -6.03 2.62
CA VAL A 82 -5.54 -7.13 1.79
C VAL A 82 -6.31 -7.23 0.48
N VAL A 83 -7.64 -7.16 0.51
CA VAL A 83 -8.46 -7.20 -0.71
C VAL A 83 -8.14 -6.02 -1.62
N SER A 84 -8.07 -4.80 -1.10
CA SER A 84 -7.72 -3.62 -1.90
C SER A 84 -6.32 -3.70 -2.49
N PHE A 85 -5.37 -4.27 -1.76
CA PHE A 85 -4.00 -4.52 -2.25
C PHE A 85 -3.99 -5.51 -3.42
N VAL A 86 -4.68 -6.65 -3.29
CA VAL A 86 -4.78 -7.64 -4.36
C VAL A 86 -5.45 -7.04 -5.61
N VAL A 87 -6.52 -6.26 -5.43
CA VAL A 87 -7.18 -5.55 -6.53
C VAL A 87 -6.24 -4.53 -7.17
N ALA A 88 -5.46 -3.78 -6.40
CA ALA A 88 -4.49 -2.82 -6.93
C ALA A 88 -3.41 -3.47 -7.80
N LEU A 89 -3.03 -4.73 -7.48
CA LEU A 89 -2.04 -5.49 -8.25
C LEU A 89 -2.62 -6.11 -9.53
N ALA A 90 -3.87 -6.59 -9.48
CA ALA A 90 -4.48 -7.40 -10.54
C ALA A 90 -5.34 -6.59 -11.50
N ALA A 91 -5.89 -5.45 -11.08
CA ALA A 91 -6.88 -4.70 -11.83
C ALA A 91 -6.27 -3.79 -12.92
N PRO A 92 -7.07 -3.40 -13.94
CA PRO A 92 -6.68 -2.40 -14.92
C PRO A 92 -6.46 -1.03 -14.25
N VAL A 93 -5.73 -0.14 -14.94
CA VAL A 93 -5.26 1.15 -14.39
C VAL A 93 -6.33 1.98 -13.67
N ARG A 94 -7.56 2.01 -14.20
CA ARG A 94 -8.66 2.79 -13.58
C ARG A 94 -9.06 2.21 -12.23
N ALA A 95 -9.33 0.91 -12.18
CA ALA A 95 -9.68 0.22 -10.94
C ALA A 95 -8.50 0.18 -9.95
N GLY A 96 -7.27 0.05 -10.45
CA GLY A 96 -6.05 0.12 -9.64
C GLY A 96 -5.85 1.44 -8.93
N ARG A 97 -6.23 2.58 -9.54
CA ARG A 97 -6.18 3.90 -8.89
C ARG A 97 -7.18 4.01 -7.74
N VAL A 98 -8.39 3.51 -7.95
CA VAL A 98 -9.43 3.48 -6.91
C VAL A 98 -8.99 2.56 -5.77
N ALA A 99 -8.47 1.38 -6.08
CA ALA A 99 -7.98 0.43 -5.09
C ALA A 99 -6.80 1.00 -4.29
N LEU A 100 -5.86 1.73 -4.92
CA LEU A 100 -4.76 2.41 -4.23
C LEU A 100 -5.28 3.51 -3.29
N ALA A 101 -6.23 4.32 -3.72
CA ALA A 101 -6.84 5.34 -2.87
C ALA A 101 -7.57 4.70 -1.68
N ALA A 102 -8.33 3.63 -1.91
CA ALA A 102 -8.99 2.86 -0.85
C ALA A 102 -7.97 2.26 0.13
N GLN A 103 -6.88 1.69 -0.37
CA GLN A 103 -5.80 1.14 0.45
C GLN A 103 -5.22 2.21 1.39
N LEU A 104 -4.82 3.37 0.87
CA LEU A 104 -4.25 4.45 1.66
C LEU A 104 -5.24 4.97 2.72
N THR A 105 -6.53 5.06 2.37
CA THR A 105 -7.58 5.46 3.30
C THR A 105 -7.75 4.43 4.42
N LEU A 106 -7.75 3.13 4.10
CA LEU A 106 -7.86 2.05 5.07
C LEU A 106 -6.63 1.99 6.00
N GLU A 107 -5.43 2.22 5.46
CA GLU A 107 -4.21 2.31 6.25
C GLU A 107 -4.27 3.49 7.24
N ALA A 108 -4.71 4.67 6.79
CA ALA A 108 -4.90 5.83 7.64
C ALA A 108 -5.94 5.58 8.73
N LEU A 109 -7.08 4.95 8.40
CA LEU A 109 -8.10 4.57 9.37
C LEU A 109 -7.58 3.56 10.41
N ALA A 110 -6.79 2.57 9.98
CA ALA A 110 -6.19 1.61 10.89
C ALA A 110 -5.21 2.27 11.88
N VAL A 111 -4.40 3.20 11.39
CA VAL A 111 -3.49 3.99 12.25
C VAL A 111 -4.30 4.85 13.23
N LEU A 112 -5.33 5.55 12.76
CA LEU A 112 -6.20 6.36 13.62
C LEU A 112 -6.91 5.50 14.68
N LEU A 113 -7.35 4.29 14.31
CA LEU A 113 -7.97 3.36 15.24
C LEU A 113 -6.98 2.96 16.35
N VAL A 114 -5.74 2.64 15.99
CA VAL A 114 -4.68 2.31 16.97
C VAL A 114 -4.36 3.51 17.87
N LEU A 115 -4.39 4.74 17.33
CA LEU A 115 -4.17 5.96 18.10
C LEU A 115 -5.36 6.33 19.00
N ALA A 116 -6.58 5.95 18.62
CA ALA A 116 -7.79 6.24 19.41
C ALA A 116 -7.96 5.29 20.62
N PHE A 117 -7.40 4.10 20.54
CA PHE A 117 -7.50 3.07 21.59
C PHE A 117 -6.11 2.73 22.14
N PRO A 118 -5.76 3.37 23.25
CA PRO A 118 -4.47 3.16 23.90
C PRO A 118 -4.30 1.75 24.48
#